data_37e01992bb938f8a9eea8998796a077d
#
_entry.id   37e01992bb938f8a9eea8998796a077d
#
_cell.length_a   1.000
_cell.length_b   1.000
_cell.length_c   1.000
_cell.angle_alpha   90.00
_cell.angle_beta   90.00
_cell.angle_gamma   90.00
#
_symmetry.space_group_name_H-M   'P 1'
#
loop_
_entity.id
_entity.type
_entity.pdbx_description
1 polymer ?
#
loop_
_entity_poly.entity_id
_entity_poly.type
_entity_poly.pdbx_seq_one_letter_code
_entity_poly.pdbx_strand_id
1 'polypeptide(L)'
;MIAAIAPILIAIASLAIRLINLATPKGFVFDEVYYVDGARDFLKYGVEVSGSKPEFIVHPPVGKWLIASGIQLFGDNEFGWRFATAIIGTLLILLFARLVHVLFYSPLLTAIAAFLMACDGLVLVHSRTALLDLFLTFFVLLALYLWHQQRHWLAAIAIGLAIGCKWSAVYFLVAMVFVSLYKIFSEHPSKDLIRPTVMKFIQYGFLPVAVYITSWAGWFLSDRGWDRQWSSNLFASWIHYHSQMLGF
;
A
#
# COMPACT_ATOMS: atom_id res chain seq x y z
N MET A 1 -9.86 -27.04 -16.83
CA MET A 1 -8.43 -26.71 -16.95
C MET A 1 -8.22 -25.27 -17.45
N ILE A 2 -8.76 -24.87 -18.59
CA ILE A 2 -8.60 -23.51 -19.17
C ILE A 2 -9.06 -22.41 -18.19
N ALA A 3 -10.21 -22.54 -17.56
CA ALA A 3 -10.74 -21.55 -16.64
C ALA A 3 -9.86 -21.33 -15.36
N ALA A 4 -9.05 -22.32 -14.98
CA ALA A 4 -8.13 -22.20 -13.86
C ALA A 4 -6.83 -21.45 -14.24
N ILE A 5 -6.46 -21.48 -15.52
CA ILE A 5 -5.25 -20.82 -16.05
C ILE A 5 -5.58 -19.40 -16.56
N ALA A 6 -6.84 -19.14 -16.91
CA ALA A 6 -7.28 -17.88 -17.50
C ALA A 6 -6.83 -16.62 -16.71
N PRO A 7 -6.92 -16.54 -15.38
CA PRO A 7 -6.45 -15.36 -14.65
C PRO A 7 -4.96 -15.08 -14.84
N ILE A 8 -4.13 -16.12 -14.96
CA ILE A 8 -2.69 -15.99 -15.19
C ILE A 8 -2.43 -15.46 -16.60
N LEU A 9 -3.10 -16.00 -17.60
CA LEU A 9 -2.97 -15.54 -19.00
C LEU A 9 -3.44 -14.09 -19.16
N ILE A 10 -4.55 -13.74 -18.52
CA ILE A 10 -5.07 -12.36 -18.49
C ILE A 10 -4.05 -11.43 -17.81
N ALA A 11 -3.45 -11.83 -16.69
CA ALA A 11 -2.46 -11.02 -16.01
C ALA A 11 -1.19 -10.83 -16.85
N ILE A 12 -0.71 -11.87 -17.54
CA ILE A 12 0.45 -11.78 -18.45
C ILE A 12 0.15 -10.83 -19.62
N ALA A 13 -0.99 -10.98 -20.27
CA ALA A 13 -1.41 -10.07 -21.34
C ALA A 13 -1.56 -8.63 -20.84
N SER A 14 -2.13 -8.47 -19.64
CA SER A 14 -2.32 -7.19 -18.98
C SER A 14 -0.98 -6.53 -18.62
N LEU A 15 0.01 -7.32 -18.15
CA LEU A 15 1.37 -6.82 -17.90
C LEU A 15 2.00 -6.28 -19.18
N ALA A 16 1.91 -7.04 -20.29
CA ALA A 16 2.43 -6.58 -21.57
C ALA A 16 1.82 -5.23 -21.99
N ILE A 17 0.48 -5.09 -21.88
CA ILE A 17 -0.23 -3.83 -22.18
C ILE A 17 0.26 -2.68 -21.27
N ARG A 18 0.50 -2.95 -19.98
CA ARG A 18 0.99 -1.95 -19.02
C ARG A 18 2.42 -1.51 -19.29
N LEU A 19 3.26 -2.41 -19.78
CA LEU A 19 4.67 -2.10 -20.08
C LEU A 19 4.87 -1.46 -21.46
N ILE A 20 3.99 -1.73 -22.45
CA ILE A 20 4.07 -1.08 -23.77
C ILE A 20 3.93 0.43 -23.61
N ASN A 21 4.92 1.17 -24.10
CA ASN A 21 4.95 2.64 -24.04
C ASN A 21 4.75 3.19 -22.61
N LEU A 22 5.23 2.50 -21.57
CA LEU A 22 5.10 2.95 -20.18
C LEU A 22 5.74 4.31 -19.94
N ALA A 23 6.83 4.64 -20.67
CA ALA A 23 7.48 5.94 -20.64
C ALA A 23 6.71 7.04 -21.38
N THR A 24 5.45 6.84 -21.71
CA THR A 24 4.58 7.82 -22.37
C THR A 24 3.31 8.02 -21.54
N PRO A 25 2.87 9.29 -21.34
CA PRO A 25 3.44 10.54 -21.81
C PRO A 25 4.79 10.88 -21.15
N LYS A 26 5.57 11.76 -21.80
CA LYS A 26 6.80 12.30 -21.23
C LYS A 26 6.49 13.32 -20.13
N GLY A 27 7.38 13.37 -19.12
CA GLY A 27 7.19 14.22 -17.96
C GLY A 27 6.22 13.63 -16.93
N PHE A 28 5.89 14.42 -15.95
CA PHE A 28 5.02 14.01 -14.83
C PHE A 28 3.54 14.09 -15.18
N VAL A 29 2.78 13.14 -14.70
CA VAL A 29 1.33 13.11 -14.79
C VAL A 29 0.75 13.30 -13.40
N PHE A 30 -0.03 14.38 -13.21
CA PHE A 30 -0.71 14.68 -11.94
C PHE A 30 0.28 14.72 -10.77
N ASP A 31 0.03 14.01 -9.68
CA ASP A 31 0.86 14.00 -8.47
C ASP A 31 2.20 13.25 -8.62
N GLU A 32 2.51 12.70 -9.80
CA GLU A 32 3.84 12.09 -10.03
C GLU A 32 4.97 13.04 -9.65
N VAL A 33 4.80 14.35 -9.84
CA VAL A 33 5.82 15.35 -9.49
C VAL A 33 6.24 15.27 -8.03
N TYR A 34 5.30 15.08 -7.11
CA TYR A 34 5.61 14.99 -5.68
C TYR A 34 6.14 13.61 -5.30
N TYR A 35 5.56 12.55 -5.86
CA TYR A 35 5.90 11.19 -5.45
C TYR A 35 7.21 10.70 -6.04
N VAL A 36 7.55 11.14 -7.26
CA VAL A 36 8.82 10.82 -7.89
C VAL A 36 9.96 11.63 -7.26
N ASP A 37 9.75 12.90 -6.96
CA ASP A 37 10.76 13.70 -6.24
C ASP A 37 11.02 13.13 -4.85
N GLY A 38 9.98 12.79 -4.08
CA GLY A 38 10.14 12.10 -2.80
C GLY A 38 10.86 10.75 -2.94
N ALA A 39 10.58 9.98 -4.02
CA ALA A 39 11.27 8.72 -4.28
C ALA A 39 12.78 8.92 -4.56
N ARG A 40 13.16 9.97 -5.30
CA ARG A 40 14.56 10.38 -5.52
C ARG A 40 15.26 10.73 -4.21
N ASP A 41 14.56 11.47 -3.37
CA ASP A 41 15.07 11.91 -2.09
C ASP A 41 15.31 10.73 -1.13
N PHE A 42 14.40 9.76 -1.11
CA PHE A 42 14.62 8.52 -0.35
C PHE A 42 15.85 7.76 -0.81
N LEU A 43 16.13 7.70 -2.12
CA LEU A 43 17.33 7.07 -2.64
C LEU A 43 18.62 7.80 -2.26
N LYS A 44 18.56 9.14 -2.15
CA LYS A 44 19.74 9.98 -1.95
C LYS A 44 19.99 10.32 -0.47
N TYR A 45 18.93 10.58 0.28
CA TYR A 45 19.00 11.13 1.63
C TYR A 45 18.31 10.27 2.68
N GLY A 46 17.52 9.27 2.27
CA GLY A 46 16.69 8.44 3.15
C GLY A 46 15.44 9.16 3.69
N VAL A 47 15.25 10.43 3.35
CA VAL A 47 14.14 11.29 3.78
C VAL A 47 13.91 12.38 2.73
N GLU A 48 12.70 12.92 2.65
CA GLU A 48 12.34 13.96 1.68
C GLU A 48 12.88 15.33 2.09
N VAL A 49 13.42 16.05 1.11
CA VAL A 49 14.05 17.36 1.27
C VAL A 49 13.74 18.27 0.09
N SER A 50 13.56 19.56 0.34
CA SER A 50 13.48 20.59 -0.70
C SER A 50 14.83 21.30 -0.81
N GLY A 51 15.65 20.89 -1.76
CA GLY A 51 17.03 21.35 -1.90
C GLY A 51 17.91 20.91 -0.73
N SER A 52 18.29 21.85 0.14
CA SER A 52 19.09 21.56 1.36
C SER A 52 18.26 21.53 2.65
N LYS A 53 16.97 21.85 2.57
CA LYS A 53 16.09 22.00 3.74
C LYS A 53 15.16 20.78 3.88
N PRO A 54 14.72 20.45 5.11
CA PRO A 54 13.64 19.49 5.31
C PRO A 54 12.39 19.86 4.52
N GLU A 55 11.70 18.88 3.97
CA GLU A 55 10.44 19.09 3.26
C GLU A 55 9.26 18.56 4.06
N PHE A 56 8.19 19.36 4.13
CA PHE A 56 6.91 18.93 4.66
C PHE A 56 6.15 18.11 3.63
N ILE A 57 5.77 16.91 4.01
CA ILE A 57 4.99 16.01 3.14
C ILE A 57 3.76 15.49 3.88
N VAL A 58 2.69 15.22 3.13
CA VAL A 58 1.41 14.76 3.69
C VAL A 58 1.18 13.25 3.53
N HIS A 59 2.01 12.55 2.77
CA HIS A 59 1.84 11.12 2.53
C HIS A 59 3.04 10.31 3.04
N PRO A 60 2.77 9.18 3.74
CA PRO A 60 3.81 8.31 4.29
C PRO A 60 4.72 7.68 3.22
N PRO A 61 5.88 7.10 3.62
CA PRO A 61 6.96 6.75 2.70
C PRO A 61 6.74 5.53 1.81
N VAL A 62 5.94 4.52 2.21
CA VAL A 62 5.94 3.17 1.59
C VAL A 62 5.70 3.20 0.08
N GLY A 63 4.71 3.97 -0.39
CA GLY A 63 4.43 4.05 -1.82
C GLY A 63 5.58 4.68 -2.61
N LYS A 64 6.26 5.67 -2.05
CA LYS A 64 7.43 6.32 -2.65
C LYS A 64 8.65 5.39 -2.66
N TRP A 65 8.81 4.51 -1.66
CA TRP A 65 9.84 3.45 -1.70
C TRP A 65 9.64 2.48 -2.85
N LEU A 66 8.39 2.14 -3.16
CA LEU A 66 8.09 1.28 -4.31
C LEU A 66 8.42 1.99 -5.63
N ILE A 67 8.11 3.28 -5.76
CA ILE A 67 8.54 4.09 -6.92
C ILE A 67 10.07 4.15 -6.98
N ALA A 68 10.74 4.41 -5.86
CA ALA A 68 12.19 4.44 -5.75
C ALA A 68 12.85 3.13 -6.20
N SER A 69 12.23 1.98 -5.92
CA SER A 69 12.74 0.68 -6.38
C SER A 69 12.78 0.57 -7.92
N GLY A 70 11.80 1.13 -8.60
CA GLY A 70 11.77 1.17 -10.06
C GLY A 70 12.85 2.12 -10.62
N ILE A 71 13.04 3.29 -10.00
CA ILE A 71 14.13 4.23 -10.35
C ILE A 71 15.50 3.55 -10.16
N GLN A 72 15.70 2.83 -9.06
CA GLN A 72 16.95 2.14 -8.76
C GLN A 72 17.27 1.05 -9.79
N LEU A 73 16.26 0.35 -10.32
CA LEU A 73 16.45 -0.76 -11.26
C LEU A 73 16.58 -0.31 -12.72
N PHE A 74 15.85 0.72 -13.12
CA PHE A 74 15.70 1.12 -14.54
C PHE A 74 16.15 2.56 -14.83
N GLY A 75 16.69 3.24 -13.82
CA GLY A 75 17.15 4.61 -13.93
C GLY A 75 16.04 5.64 -13.68
N ASP A 76 16.45 6.89 -13.48
CA ASP A 76 15.56 8.02 -13.21
C ASP A 76 14.96 8.56 -14.52
N ASN A 77 13.91 7.89 -14.96
CA ASN A 77 13.15 8.20 -16.17
C ASN A 77 11.71 7.69 -16.01
N GLU A 78 10.82 8.06 -16.96
CA GLU A 78 9.39 7.76 -16.87
C GLU A 78 9.09 6.26 -16.79
N PHE A 79 9.89 5.41 -17.42
CA PHE A 79 9.76 3.95 -17.30
C PHE A 79 10.11 3.49 -15.88
N GLY A 80 11.23 3.96 -15.34
CA GLY A 80 11.67 3.62 -13.98
C GLY A 80 10.63 4.03 -12.95
N TRP A 81 10.10 5.26 -12.99
CA TRP A 81 9.10 5.74 -12.01
C TRP A 81 7.82 4.91 -12.01
N ARG A 82 7.37 4.47 -13.19
CA ARG A 82 6.08 3.79 -13.40
C ARG A 82 6.18 2.28 -13.36
N PHE A 83 7.39 1.72 -13.33
CA PHE A 83 7.57 0.27 -13.38
C PHE A 83 6.90 -0.45 -12.21
N ALA A 84 7.11 0.05 -10.97
CA ALA A 84 6.52 -0.55 -9.79
C ALA A 84 4.98 -0.59 -9.85
N THR A 85 4.34 0.47 -10.37
CA THR A 85 2.88 0.49 -10.52
C THR A 85 2.39 -0.48 -11.58
N ALA A 86 3.13 -0.69 -12.69
CA ALA A 86 2.77 -1.69 -13.69
C ALA A 86 2.80 -3.12 -13.14
N ILE A 87 3.79 -3.44 -12.32
CA ILE A 87 3.90 -4.74 -11.63
C ILE A 87 2.77 -4.90 -10.61
N ILE A 88 2.60 -3.91 -9.71
CA ILE A 88 1.57 -3.99 -8.66
C ILE A 88 0.17 -4.03 -9.25
N GLY A 89 -0.12 -3.27 -10.32
CA GLY A 89 -1.40 -3.34 -11.00
C GLY A 89 -1.68 -4.70 -11.64
N THR A 90 -0.64 -5.39 -12.10
CA THR A 90 -0.76 -6.78 -12.58
C THR A 90 -1.00 -7.76 -11.44
N LEU A 91 -0.26 -7.61 -10.32
CA LEU A 91 -0.46 -8.43 -9.12
C LEU A 91 -1.85 -8.19 -8.50
N LEU A 92 -2.39 -6.98 -8.60
CA LEU A 92 -3.74 -6.65 -8.15
C LEU A 92 -4.80 -7.46 -8.90
N ILE A 93 -4.64 -7.68 -10.21
CA ILE A 93 -5.54 -8.53 -11.00
C ILE A 93 -5.54 -9.97 -10.46
N LEU A 94 -4.35 -10.54 -10.22
CA LEU A 94 -4.21 -11.90 -9.69
C LEU A 94 -4.79 -12.02 -8.28
N LEU A 95 -4.53 -11.03 -7.43
CA LEU A 95 -5.01 -10.98 -6.06
C LEU A 95 -6.53 -10.89 -6.02
N PHE A 96 -7.13 -10.03 -6.85
CA PHE A 96 -8.58 -9.89 -6.94
C PHE A 96 -9.23 -11.18 -7.47
N ALA A 97 -8.68 -11.77 -8.53
CA ALA A 97 -9.13 -13.05 -9.03
C ALA A 97 -9.05 -14.15 -7.95
N ARG A 98 -7.96 -14.17 -7.18
CA ARG A 98 -7.79 -15.13 -6.09
C ARG A 98 -8.81 -14.91 -4.97
N LEU A 99 -9.10 -13.65 -4.62
CA LEU A 99 -10.14 -13.33 -3.64
C LEU A 99 -11.52 -13.81 -4.11
N VAL A 100 -11.89 -13.52 -5.36
CA VAL A 100 -13.15 -14.00 -5.94
C VAL A 100 -13.21 -15.54 -5.96
N HIS A 101 -12.10 -16.20 -6.27
CA HIS A 101 -12.03 -17.65 -6.24
C HIS A 101 -12.33 -18.24 -4.86
N VAL A 102 -11.75 -17.67 -3.80
CA VAL A 102 -11.97 -18.19 -2.43
C VAL A 102 -13.33 -17.84 -1.85
N LEU A 103 -13.99 -16.81 -2.39
CA LEU A 103 -15.35 -16.43 -1.98
C LEU A 103 -16.44 -17.25 -2.67
N PHE A 104 -16.25 -17.56 -3.95
CA PHE A 104 -17.30 -18.15 -4.79
C PHE A 104 -17.00 -19.57 -5.28
N TYR A 105 -15.76 -20.04 -5.14
CA TYR A 105 -15.31 -21.36 -5.62
C TYR A 105 -15.63 -21.64 -7.10
N SER A 106 -15.77 -20.60 -7.91
CA SER A 106 -16.14 -20.68 -9.32
C SER A 106 -14.98 -20.26 -10.23
N PRO A 107 -14.41 -21.16 -11.03
CA PRO A 107 -13.37 -20.81 -12.00
C PRO A 107 -13.84 -19.79 -13.05
N LEU A 108 -15.12 -19.83 -13.43
CA LEU A 108 -15.69 -18.87 -14.38
C LEU A 108 -15.74 -17.46 -13.79
N LEU A 109 -16.27 -17.31 -12.57
CA LEU A 109 -16.31 -16.00 -11.90
C LEU A 109 -14.90 -15.48 -11.65
N THR A 110 -13.95 -16.35 -11.34
CA THR A 110 -12.54 -16.00 -11.16
C THR A 110 -11.94 -15.42 -12.45
N ALA A 111 -12.20 -16.03 -13.59
CA ALA A 111 -11.74 -15.56 -14.89
C ALA A 111 -12.41 -14.24 -15.30
N ILE A 112 -13.73 -14.13 -15.11
CA ILE A 112 -14.48 -12.87 -15.36
C ILE A 112 -13.94 -11.75 -14.49
N ALA A 113 -13.71 -11.97 -13.20
CA ALA A 113 -13.17 -10.99 -12.27
C ALA A 113 -11.76 -10.51 -12.70
N ALA A 114 -10.89 -11.45 -13.09
CA ALA A 114 -9.57 -11.09 -13.63
C ALA A 114 -9.68 -10.22 -14.88
N PHE A 115 -10.57 -10.57 -15.80
CA PHE A 115 -10.78 -9.84 -17.04
C PHE A 115 -11.33 -8.43 -16.77
N LEU A 116 -12.38 -8.30 -15.97
CA LEU A 116 -12.96 -7.00 -15.62
C LEU A 116 -11.93 -6.08 -14.94
N MET A 117 -11.15 -6.61 -13.98
CA MET A 117 -10.09 -5.85 -13.32
C MET A 117 -8.97 -5.44 -14.29
N ALA A 118 -8.64 -6.30 -15.27
CA ALA A 118 -7.63 -6.00 -16.28
C ALA A 118 -8.09 -4.90 -17.25
N CYS A 119 -9.39 -4.83 -17.55
CA CYS A 119 -10.02 -3.86 -18.47
C CYS A 119 -10.52 -2.61 -17.76
N ASP A 120 -10.48 -2.56 -16.42
CA ASP A 120 -10.92 -1.37 -15.67
C ASP A 120 -10.01 -0.18 -15.99
N GLY A 121 -10.63 0.91 -16.47
CA GLY A 121 -9.91 2.09 -16.93
C GLY A 121 -9.13 2.79 -15.82
N LEU A 122 -9.68 2.85 -14.60
CA LEU A 122 -9.02 3.47 -13.46
C LEU A 122 -7.79 2.66 -13.04
N VAL A 123 -7.95 1.36 -12.87
CA VAL A 123 -6.83 0.45 -12.56
C VAL A 123 -5.75 0.50 -13.64
N LEU A 124 -6.15 0.55 -14.92
CA LEU A 124 -5.18 0.64 -16.02
C LEU A 124 -4.38 1.93 -15.98
N VAL A 125 -5.02 3.09 -15.79
CA VAL A 125 -4.34 4.40 -15.70
C VAL A 125 -3.42 4.43 -14.49
N HIS A 126 -3.89 4.06 -13.29
CA HIS A 126 -3.07 4.02 -12.08
C HIS A 126 -1.91 3.01 -12.18
N SER A 127 -2.03 1.97 -13.00
CA SER A 127 -0.93 1.02 -13.26
C SER A 127 0.14 1.57 -14.21
N ARG A 128 -0.07 2.75 -14.78
CA ARG A 128 0.82 3.38 -15.75
C ARG A 128 1.27 4.79 -15.30
N THR A 129 0.93 5.15 -14.07
CA THR A 129 1.31 6.42 -13.42
C THR A 129 1.87 6.12 -12.04
N ALA A 130 2.91 6.86 -11.62
CA ALA A 130 3.57 6.65 -10.33
C ALA A 130 2.76 7.31 -9.19
N LEU A 131 1.55 6.80 -8.94
CA LEU A 131 0.63 7.28 -7.91
C LEU A 131 0.52 6.30 -6.74
N LEU A 132 0.24 6.82 -5.55
CA LEU A 132 0.22 6.03 -4.31
C LEU A 132 -1.04 5.16 -4.16
N ASP A 133 -2.14 5.55 -4.80
CA ASP A 133 -3.47 4.93 -4.63
C ASP A 133 -3.51 3.47 -5.08
N LEU A 134 -2.74 3.11 -6.08
CA LEU A 134 -2.65 1.71 -6.53
C LEU A 134 -1.96 0.82 -5.50
N PHE A 135 -0.86 1.31 -4.88
CA PHE A 135 -0.17 0.59 -3.82
C PHE A 135 -1.05 0.43 -2.59
N LEU A 136 -1.75 1.51 -2.19
CA LEU A 136 -2.76 1.48 -1.14
C LEU A 136 -3.81 0.40 -1.42
N THR A 137 -4.42 0.41 -2.61
CA THR A 137 -5.47 -0.53 -3.01
C THR A 137 -4.96 -1.97 -2.98
N PHE A 138 -3.75 -2.22 -3.47
CA PHE A 138 -3.13 -3.53 -3.45
C PHE A 138 -2.95 -4.05 -2.01
N PHE A 139 -2.37 -3.26 -1.11
CA PHE A 139 -2.14 -3.69 0.26
C PHE A 139 -3.43 -3.83 1.07
N VAL A 140 -4.44 -3.00 0.84
CA VAL A 140 -5.77 -3.16 1.44
C VAL A 140 -6.40 -4.48 0.98
N LEU A 141 -6.39 -4.75 -0.33
CA LEU A 141 -6.97 -5.99 -0.86
C LEU A 141 -6.19 -7.23 -0.37
N LEU A 142 -4.86 -7.13 -0.27
CA LEU A 142 -4.02 -8.17 0.30
C LEU A 142 -4.36 -8.42 1.77
N ALA A 143 -4.55 -7.37 2.56
CA ALA A 143 -4.96 -7.48 3.96
C ALA A 143 -6.31 -8.19 4.08
N LEU A 144 -7.30 -7.83 3.27
CA LEU A 144 -8.62 -8.46 3.25
C LEU A 144 -8.54 -9.94 2.84
N TYR A 145 -7.77 -10.26 1.82
CA TYR A 145 -7.53 -11.65 1.39
C TYR A 145 -6.90 -12.47 2.52
N LEU A 146 -5.82 -11.98 3.12
CA LEU A 146 -5.12 -12.66 4.21
C LEU A 146 -5.99 -12.80 5.47
N TRP A 147 -6.80 -11.79 5.77
CA TRP A 147 -7.77 -11.82 6.87
C TRP A 147 -8.83 -12.90 6.63
N HIS A 148 -9.36 -13.00 5.43
CA HIS A 148 -10.30 -14.07 5.05
C HIS A 148 -9.65 -15.45 5.18
N GLN A 149 -8.36 -15.59 4.82
CA GLN A 149 -7.58 -16.81 4.97
C GLN A 149 -7.12 -17.10 6.44
N GLN A 150 -7.65 -16.37 7.42
CA GLN A 150 -7.28 -16.47 8.85
C GLN A 150 -5.78 -16.20 9.13
N ARG A 151 -5.05 -15.60 8.19
CA ARG A 151 -3.64 -15.23 8.33
C ARG A 151 -3.53 -13.83 8.93
N HIS A 152 -4.07 -13.66 10.15
CA HIS A 152 -4.26 -12.35 10.77
C HIS A 152 -2.97 -11.53 10.96
N TRP A 153 -1.84 -12.18 11.26
CA TRP A 153 -0.55 -11.49 11.39
C TRP A 153 -0.09 -10.86 10.07
N LEU A 154 -0.18 -11.62 8.98
CA LEU A 154 0.17 -11.10 7.65
C LEU A 154 -0.83 -10.04 7.18
N ALA A 155 -2.10 -10.19 7.50
CA ALA A 155 -3.13 -9.18 7.23
C ALA A 155 -2.83 -7.87 7.96
N ALA A 156 -2.37 -7.94 9.21
CA ALA A 156 -1.98 -6.77 10.00
C ALA A 156 -0.74 -6.05 9.43
N ILE A 157 0.25 -6.81 8.93
CA ILE A 157 1.40 -6.22 8.22
C ILE A 157 0.94 -5.54 6.94
N ALA A 158 0.11 -6.21 6.13
CA ALA A 158 -0.38 -5.66 4.87
C ALA A 158 -1.18 -4.36 5.08
N ILE A 159 -2.08 -4.30 6.08
CA ILE A 159 -2.82 -3.06 6.36
C ILE A 159 -1.91 -1.96 6.92
N GLY A 160 -0.86 -2.30 7.69
CA GLY A 160 0.17 -1.36 8.14
C GLY A 160 0.95 -0.76 6.96
N LEU A 161 1.31 -1.57 5.95
CA LEU A 161 1.92 -1.09 4.70
C LEU A 161 0.96 -0.20 3.90
N ALA A 162 -0.34 -0.53 3.87
CA ALA A 162 -1.34 0.32 3.24
C ALA A 162 -1.43 1.70 3.91
N ILE A 163 -1.45 1.76 5.25
CA ILE A 163 -1.40 3.02 6.02
C ILE A 163 -0.10 3.77 5.72
N GLY A 164 1.02 3.04 5.57
CA GLY A 164 2.31 3.57 5.15
C GLY A 164 2.35 4.11 3.71
N CYS A 165 1.35 3.81 2.87
CA CYS A 165 1.17 4.47 1.57
C CYS A 165 0.29 5.72 1.70
N LYS A 166 -0.87 5.60 2.38
CA LYS A 166 -1.85 6.69 2.51
C LYS A 166 -2.77 6.44 3.71
N TRP A 167 -3.07 7.48 4.48
CA TRP A 167 -3.86 7.36 5.72
C TRP A 167 -5.30 6.89 5.52
N SER A 168 -5.86 7.02 4.32
CA SER A 168 -7.17 6.48 4.00
C SER A 168 -7.32 4.98 4.24
N ALA A 169 -6.20 4.22 4.32
CA ALA A 169 -6.22 2.82 4.74
C ALA A 169 -6.71 2.59 6.17
N VAL A 170 -6.67 3.61 7.04
CA VAL A 170 -7.17 3.53 8.42
C VAL A 170 -8.66 3.18 8.46
N TYR A 171 -9.46 3.65 7.50
CA TYR A 171 -10.89 3.30 7.42
C TYR A 171 -11.09 1.79 7.25
N PHE A 172 -10.25 1.15 6.45
CA PHE A 172 -10.28 -0.31 6.26
C PHE A 172 -9.81 -1.06 7.50
N LEU A 173 -8.76 -0.55 8.19
CA LEU A 173 -8.33 -1.11 9.46
C LEU A 173 -9.46 -1.08 10.50
N VAL A 174 -10.15 0.05 10.65
CA VAL A 174 -11.29 0.22 11.56
C VAL A 174 -12.40 -0.80 11.23
N ALA A 175 -12.74 -0.96 9.95
CA ALA A 175 -13.72 -1.95 9.52
C ALA A 175 -13.27 -3.38 9.86
N MET A 176 -12.00 -3.74 9.64
CA MET A 176 -11.45 -5.06 9.98
C MET A 176 -11.49 -5.34 11.49
N VAL A 177 -11.16 -4.33 12.31
CA VAL A 177 -11.26 -4.41 13.78
C VAL A 177 -12.70 -4.64 14.20
N PHE A 178 -13.62 -3.81 13.69
CA PHE A 178 -15.04 -3.90 14.04
C PHE A 178 -15.63 -5.27 13.73
N VAL A 179 -15.40 -5.78 12.50
CA VAL A 179 -15.90 -7.11 12.10
C VAL A 179 -15.22 -8.23 12.92
N SER A 180 -13.94 -8.08 13.25
CA SER A 180 -13.23 -9.07 14.08
C SER A 180 -13.78 -9.13 15.49
N LEU A 181 -14.06 -7.98 16.11
CA LEU A 181 -14.69 -7.90 17.43
C LEU A 181 -16.12 -8.44 17.40
N TYR A 182 -16.91 -8.03 16.41
CA TYR A 182 -18.26 -8.56 16.23
C TYR A 182 -18.30 -10.08 16.18
N LYS A 183 -17.38 -10.72 15.44
CA LYS A 183 -17.26 -12.17 15.37
C LYS A 183 -16.95 -12.78 16.74
N ILE A 184 -16.00 -12.20 17.49
CA ILE A 184 -15.66 -12.68 18.83
C ILE A 184 -16.89 -12.69 19.75
N PHE A 185 -17.63 -11.59 19.78
CA PHE A 185 -18.81 -11.47 20.64
C PHE A 185 -19.99 -12.34 20.19
N SER A 186 -20.13 -12.58 18.87
CA SER A 186 -21.21 -13.41 18.32
C SER A 186 -20.95 -14.91 18.49
N GLU A 187 -19.68 -15.35 18.35
CA GLU A 187 -19.30 -16.76 18.36
C GLU A 187 -19.02 -17.29 19.78
N HIS A 188 -18.68 -16.40 20.73
CA HIS A 188 -18.31 -16.75 22.10
C HIS A 188 -19.13 -15.99 23.14
N PRO A 189 -20.45 -16.27 23.26
CA PRO A 189 -21.32 -15.46 24.11
C PRO A 189 -21.08 -15.58 25.62
N SER A 190 -20.16 -16.40 26.11
CA SER A 190 -20.19 -16.71 27.55
C SER A 190 -18.91 -16.94 28.33
N LYS A 191 -17.68 -17.11 27.82
CA LYS A 191 -16.64 -17.55 28.78
C LYS A 191 -15.24 -16.95 28.71
N ASP A 192 -14.57 -16.76 27.66
CA ASP A 192 -13.22 -16.19 27.69
C ASP A 192 -13.01 -15.23 26.51
N LEU A 193 -13.55 -14.03 26.64
CA LEU A 193 -13.43 -12.99 25.64
C LEU A 193 -12.09 -12.24 25.73
N ILE A 194 -11.39 -12.35 26.85
CA ILE A 194 -10.17 -11.56 27.09
C ILE A 194 -9.07 -11.97 26.14
N ARG A 195 -8.73 -13.25 26.09
CA ARG A 195 -7.64 -13.75 25.25
C ARG A 195 -7.83 -13.44 23.76
N PRO A 196 -8.96 -13.76 23.10
CA PRO A 196 -9.17 -13.44 21.68
C PRO A 196 -9.20 -11.93 21.42
N THR A 197 -9.78 -11.13 22.33
CA THR A 197 -9.81 -9.67 22.19
C THR A 197 -8.40 -9.06 22.28
N VAL A 198 -7.60 -9.47 23.28
CA VAL A 198 -6.20 -9.03 23.41
C VAL A 198 -5.39 -9.42 22.18
N MET A 199 -5.59 -10.65 21.67
CA MET A 199 -4.90 -11.08 20.44
C MET A 199 -5.26 -10.21 19.24
N LYS A 200 -6.55 -9.84 19.06
CA LYS A 200 -6.97 -8.94 17.98
C LYS A 200 -6.44 -7.51 18.18
N PHE A 201 -6.35 -7.05 19.41
CA PHE A 201 -5.72 -5.78 19.72
C PHE A 201 -4.23 -5.76 19.35
N ILE A 202 -3.48 -6.82 19.64
CA ILE A 202 -2.08 -6.93 19.22
C ILE A 202 -1.98 -6.98 17.70
N GLN A 203 -2.81 -7.78 17.03
CA GLN A 203 -2.80 -7.94 15.57
C GLN A 203 -3.21 -6.67 14.84
N TYR A 204 -4.29 -6.00 15.23
CA TYR A 204 -4.86 -4.88 14.46
C TYR A 204 -4.72 -3.52 15.12
N GLY A 205 -4.35 -3.45 16.39
CA GLY A 205 -3.97 -2.23 17.08
C GLY A 205 -2.47 -1.98 17.01
N PHE A 206 -1.68 -2.89 17.60
CA PHE A 206 -0.24 -2.66 17.76
C PHE A 206 0.56 -2.89 16.47
N LEU A 207 0.37 -4.03 15.78
CA LEU A 207 1.24 -4.42 14.66
C LEU A 207 1.15 -3.46 13.45
N PRO A 208 -0.03 -3.01 12.98
CA PRO A 208 -0.09 -2.02 11.90
C PRO A 208 0.59 -0.71 12.26
N VAL A 209 0.47 -0.26 13.51
CA VAL A 209 1.15 0.94 14.01
C VAL A 209 2.66 0.75 14.03
N ALA A 210 3.15 -0.41 14.47
CA ALA A 210 4.58 -0.73 14.44
C ALA A 210 5.14 -0.74 13.01
N VAL A 211 4.41 -1.34 12.05
CA VAL A 211 4.77 -1.32 10.62
C VAL A 211 4.79 0.10 10.09
N TYR A 212 3.78 0.90 10.43
CA TYR A 212 3.71 2.31 10.05
C TYR A 212 4.89 3.12 10.60
N ILE A 213 5.19 3.01 11.91
CA ILE A 213 6.35 3.70 12.51
C ILE A 213 7.65 3.26 11.84
N THR A 214 7.81 1.97 11.55
CA THR A 214 8.99 1.44 10.85
C THR A 214 9.15 2.05 9.46
N SER A 215 8.06 2.37 8.77
CA SER A 215 8.12 3.05 7.46
C SER A 215 8.73 4.46 7.55
N TRP A 216 8.75 5.08 8.72
CA TRP A 216 9.38 6.37 8.97
C TRP A 216 10.85 6.26 9.42
N ALA A 217 11.48 5.08 9.28
CA ALA A 217 12.87 4.86 9.71
C ALA A 217 13.84 5.90 9.13
N GLY A 218 13.66 6.32 7.87
CA GLY A 218 14.45 7.37 7.25
C GLY A 218 14.38 8.69 8.01
N TRP A 219 13.19 9.10 8.43
CA TRP A 219 12.99 10.31 9.22
C TRP A 219 13.66 10.20 10.61
N PHE A 220 13.57 9.04 11.27
CA PHE A 220 14.21 8.82 12.57
C PHE A 220 15.74 8.78 12.51
N LEU A 221 16.31 8.28 11.41
CA LEU A 221 17.74 8.07 11.24
C LEU A 221 18.44 9.26 10.57
N SER A 222 17.72 10.13 9.85
CA SER A 222 18.28 11.30 9.16
C SER A 222 18.12 12.57 10.00
N ASP A 223 19.13 13.43 9.95
CA ASP A 223 19.05 14.78 10.57
C ASP A 223 18.23 15.79 9.73
N ARG A 224 17.79 15.37 8.52
CA ARG A 224 17.12 16.21 7.52
C ARG A 224 15.59 16.06 7.52
N GLY A 225 15.01 15.31 8.46
CA GLY A 225 13.57 15.16 8.56
C GLY A 225 12.85 16.45 8.96
N TRP A 226 11.65 16.69 8.40
CA TRP A 226 10.84 17.87 8.76
C TRP A 226 10.57 17.90 10.27
N ASP A 227 10.73 19.08 10.87
CA ASP A 227 10.51 19.34 12.31
C ASP A 227 11.22 18.38 13.28
N ARG A 228 12.25 17.66 12.82
CA ARG A 228 12.96 16.67 13.64
C ARG A 228 13.60 17.31 14.89
N GLN A 229 13.93 18.58 14.82
CA GLN A 229 14.54 19.35 15.92
C GLN A 229 13.54 20.16 16.74
N TRP A 230 12.22 20.00 16.51
CA TRP A 230 11.17 20.72 17.23
C TRP A 230 11.21 20.44 18.74
N SER A 231 11.59 19.23 19.15
CA SER A 231 11.77 18.83 20.54
C SER A 231 13.07 18.03 20.72
N SER A 232 13.60 18.02 21.94
CA SER A 232 14.69 17.10 22.33
C SER A 232 14.25 15.62 22.27
N ASN A 233 12.96 15.33 22.37
CA ASN A 233 12.39 14.01 22.22
C ASN A 233 11.96 13.79 20.78
N LEU A 234 12.64 12.89 20.07
CA LEU A 234 12.35 12.55 18.66
C LEU A 234 10.92 12.08 18.42
N PHE A 235 10.37 11.31 19.37
CA PHE A 235 9.00 10.81 19.20
C PHE A 235 7.98 11.94 19.36
N ALA A 236 8.23 12.92 20.23
CA ALA A 236 7.40 14.12 20.35
C ALA A 236 7.46 14.97 19.07
N SER A 237 8.65 15.15 18.49
CA SER A 237 8.81 15.82 17.18
C SER A 237 8.04 15.07 16.06
N TRP A 238 8.09 13.75 16.05
CA TRP A 238 7.38 12.92 15.06
C TRP A 238 5.86 13.04 15.22
N ILE A 239 5.33 13.04 16.44
CA ILE A 239 3.90 13.27 16.72
C ILE A 239 3.50 14.69 16.29
N HIS A 240 4.33 15.69 16.57
CA HIS A 240 4.09 17.06 16.14
C HIS A 240 3.98 17.17 14.62
N TYR A 241 4.92 16.55 13.89
CA TYR A 241 4.84 16.46 12.43
C TYR A 241 3.53 15.84 11.97
N HIS A 242 3.10 14.72 12.57
CA HIS A 242 1.84 14.06 12.22
C HIS A 242 0.61 14.91 12.54
N SER A 243 0.67 15.75 13.59
CA SER A 243 -0.41 16.69 13.88
C SER A 243 -0.56 17.77 12.80
N GLN A 244 0.52 18.17 12.17
CA GLN A 244 0.48 19.08 11.01
C GLN A 244 -0.11 18.40 9.78
N MET A 245 0.22 17.13 9.53
CA MET A 245 -0.35 16.33 8.42
C MET A 245 -1.88 16.17 8.53
N LEU A 246 -2.46 16.21 9.73
CA LEU A 246 -3.91 16.15 9.94
C LEU A 246 -4.64 17.42 9.50
N GLY A 247 -3.94 18.52 9.29
CA GLY A 247 -4.51 19.80 8.84
C GLY A 247 -4.68 19.91 7.31
N PHE A 248 -4.26 18.87 6.59
CA PHE A 248 -4.35 18.76 5.13
C PHE A 248 -5.31 17.63 4.75
#